data_36626b6f2959bd3ab53ba58221b25097
#
_entry.id   36626b6f2959bd3ab53ba58221b25097
#
_cell.length_a   1.000
_cell.length_b   1.000
_cell.length_c   1.000
_cell.angle_alpha   90.00
_cell.angle_beta   90.00
_cell.angle_gamma   90.00
#
_symmetry.space_group_name_H-M   'P 1'
#
loop_
_entity.id
_entity.type
_entity.pdbx_description
1 polymer ?
#
loop_
_entity_poly.entity_id
_entity_poly.type
_entity_poly.pdbx_seq_one_letter_code
_entity_poly.pdbx_strand_id
1 'polypeptide(L)'
;MSHPILDKTRLTLVIYWELARIIIPVTIATEILSRLGLIKAVAPLLAPVMALFGLPPELGLPWLTGMLVGIWAAVPMVFVLLPLGALSTADITVFSALLLFAHALPIEQKIIQRAGPGLIVTTLLRVGGGMLYAFLLHHVLQATGWLAGPMQP
;
A
#
# COMPACT_ATOMS: atom_id res chain seq x y z
N MET A 1 7.56 36.76 20.75
CA MET A 1 6.26 36.00 20.77
C MET A 1 5.99 35.54 19.36
N SER A 2 6.25 34.26 19.08
CA SER A 2 5.96 33.64 17.78
C SER A 2 4.44 33.54 17.60
N HIS A 3 3.93 33.99 16.48
CA HIS A 3 2.49 33.90 16.16
C HIS A 3 2.14 32.41 15.94
N PRO A 4 1.32 31.78 16.78
CA PRO A 4 1.03 30.32 16.71
C PRO A 4 0.37 29.91 15.38
N ILE A 5 -0.22 30.85 14.65
CA ILE A 5 -0.84 30.62 13.33
C ILE A 5 0.24 30.47 12.24
N LEU A 6 1.26 31.32 12.25
CA LEU A 6 2.36 31.27 11.27
C LEU A 6 3.17 29.98 11.38
N ASP A 7 3.40 29.50 12.61
CA ASP A 7 4.10 28.23 12.84
C ASP A 7 3.28 27.03 12.36
N LYS A 8 1.97 27.04 12.55
CA LYS A 8 1.08 25.98 12.04
C LYS A 8 1.04 25.98 10.50
N THR A 9 0.92 27.14 9.87
CA THR A 9 0.90 27.25 8.40
C THR A 9 2.22 26.77 7.80
N ARG A 10 3.35 27.16 8.39
CA ARG A 10 4.68 26.70 7.96
C ARG A 10 4.81 25.18 8.10
N LEU A 11 4.39 24.61 9.22
CA LEU A 11 4.42 23.16 9.44
C LEU A 11 3.57 22.45 8.40
N THR A 12 2.37 22.93 8.13
CA THR A 12 1.47 22.38 7.10
C THR A 12 2.13 22.38 5.72
N LEU A 13 2.74 23.50 5.32
CA LEU A 13 3.43 23.62 4.03
C LEU A 13 4.62 22.66 3.92
N VAL A 14 5.38 22.47 5.00
CA VAL A 14 6.48 21.50 5.03
C VAL A 14 5.97 20.07 4.83
N ILE A 15 4.89 19.69 5.53
CA ILE A 15 4.28 18.36 5.38
C ILE A 15 3.78 18.15 3.95
N TYR A 16 3.09 19.14 3.36
CA TYR A 16 2.64 19.04 1.96
C TYR A 16 3.81 18.90 0.99
N TRP A 17 4.89 19.64 1.21
CA TRP A 17 6.08 19.54 0.38
C TRP A 17 6.77 18.18 0.49
N GLU A 18 6.87 17.62 1.69
CA GLU A 18 7.42 16.28 1.91
C GLU A 18 6.58 15.19 1.22
N LEU A 19 5.25 15.29 1.31
CA LEU A 19 4.35 14.38 0.61
C LEU A 19 4.45 14.53 -0.91
N ALA A 20 4.42 15.76 -1.42
CA ALA A 20 4.54 16.04 -2.85
C ALA A 20 5.86 15.52 -3.43
N ARG A 21 6.95 15.65 -2.70
CA ARG A 21 8.28 15.14 -3.08
C ARG A 21 8.32 13.62 -3.24
N ILE A 22 7.45 12.88 -2.56
CA ILE A 22 7.33 11.42 -2.70
C ILE A 22 6.29 11.08 -3.76
N ILE A 23 5.10 11.65 -3.67
CA ILE A 23 3.96 11.31 -4.52
C ILE A 23 4.22 11.64 -5.98
N ILE A 24 4.70 12.85 -6.28
CA ILE A 24 4.90 13.31 -7.66
C ILE A 24 5.87 12.40 -8.44
N PRO A 25 7.11 12.14 -7.98
CA PRO A 25 8.02 11.29 -8.75
C PRO A 25 7.55 9.85 -8.84
N VAL A 26 6.89 9.32 -7.79
CA VAL A 26 6.34 7.96 -7.85
C VAL A 26 5.21 7.87 -8.88
N THR A 27 4.30 8.83 -8.92
CA THR A 27 3.21 8.86 -9.90
C THR A 27 3.75 8.94 -11.32
N ILE A 28 4.70 9.82 -11.58
CA ILE A 28 5.35 9.97 -12.90
C ILE A 28 6.07 8.68 -13.29
N ALA A 29 6.86 8.11 -12.38
CA ALA A 29 7.58 6.86 -12.64
C ALA A 29 6.60 5.69 -12.94
N THR A 30 5.52 5.57 -12.17
CA THR A 30 4.49 4.55 -12.37
C THR A 30 3.82 4.70 -13.73
N GLU A 31 3.46 5.92 -14.13
CA GLU A 31 2.86 6.19 -15.43
C GLU A 31 3.82 5.82 -16.57
N ILE A 32 5.10 6.18 -16.47
CA ILE A 32 6.13 5.81 -17.44
C ILE A 32 6.27 4.27 -17.52
N LEU A 33 6.39 3.58 -16.39
CA LEU A 33 6.51 2.12 -16.35
C LEU A 33 5.24 1.44 -16.92
N SER A 34 4.07 2.00 -16.67
CA SER A 34 2.80 1.51 -17.20
C SER A 34 2.77 1.62 -18.73
N ARG A 35 3.13 2.78 -19.28
CA ARG A 35 3.20 3.01 -20.76
C ARG A 35 4.25 2.16 -21.45
N LEU A 36 5.37 1.88 -20.79
CA LEU A 36 6.41 0.96 -21.29
C LEU A 36 6.00 -0.52 -21.23
N GLY A 37 4.85 -0.83 -20.64
CA GLY A 37 4.37 -2.21 -20.49
C GLY A 37 5.09 -3.03 -19.42
N LEU A 38 6.04 -2.43 -18.69
CA LEU A 38 6.83 -3.11 -17.65
C LEU A 38 5.92 -3.61 -16.51
N ILE A 39 4.88 -2.86 -16.16
CA ILE A 39 3.94 -3.27 -15.12
C ILE A 39 3.17 -4.51 -15.56
N LYS A 40 2.73 -4.58 -16.83
CA LYS A 40 2.06 -5.77 -17.39
C LYS A 40 2.98 -7.00 -17.44
N ALA A 41 4.30 -6.79 -17.56
CA ALA A 41 5.28 -7.88 -17.53
C ALA A 41 5.53 -8.41 -16.11
N VAL A 42 5.47 -7.55 -15.09
CA VAL A 42 5.72 -7.93 -13.68
C VAL A 42 4.44 -8.42 -12.98
N ALA A 43 3.28 -7.90 -13.33
CA ALA A 43 2.00 -8.26 -12.71
C ALA A 43 1.74 -9.78 -12.67
N PRO A 44 2.02 -10.58 -13.74
CA PRO A 44 1.85 -12.03 -13.71
C PRO A 44 2.69 -12.76 -12.66
N LEU A 45 3.84 -12.21 -12.28
CA LEU A 45 4.70 -12.81 -11.24
C LEU A 45 4.07 -12.69 -9.85
N LEU A 46 3.30 -11.63 -9.62
CA LEU A 46 2.62 -11.36 -8.35
C LEU A 46 1.16 -11.84 -8.36
N ALA A 47 0.63 -12.21 -9.53
CA ALA A 47 -0.73 -12.68 -9.72
C ALA A 47 -1.12 -13.84 -8.77
N PRO A 48 -0.30 -14.91 -8.60
CA PRO A 48 -0.68 -16.00 -7.70
C PRO A 48 -0.80 -15.54 -6.24
N VAL A 49 0.02 -14.58 -5.83
CA VAL A 49 -0.07 -14.02 -4.46
C VAL A 49 -1.33 -13.18 -4.32
N MET A 50 -1.64 -12.32 -5.28
CA MET A 50 -2.85 -11.48 -5.25
C MET A 50 -4.12 -12.33 -5.32
N ALA A 51 -4.11 -13.42 -6.08
CA ALA A 51 -5.23 -14.35 -6.19
C ALA A 51 -5.62 -15.00 -4.85
N LEU A 52 -4.65 -15.22 -3.93
CA LEU A 52 -4.94 -15.72 -2.58
C LEU A 52 -5.87 -14.80 -1.79
N PHE A 53 -5.86 -13.53 -2.12
CA PHE A 53 -6.64 -12.49 -1.45
C PHE A 53 -7.83 -12.01 -2.31
N GLY A 54 -8.07 -12.66 -3.47
CA GLY A 54 -9.10 -12.25 -4.42
C GLY A 54 -8.84 -10.88 -5.07
N LEU A 55 -7.61 -10.41 -5.04
CA LEU A 55 -7.23 -9.09 -5.53
C LEU A 55 -6.75 -9.15 -6.98
N PRO A 56 -6.98 -8.08 -7.77
CA PRO A 56 -6.42 -7.95 -9.11
C PRO A 56 -4.88 -8.03 -9.10
N PRO A 57 -4.26 -8.67 -10.10
CA PRO A 57 -2.80 -8.83 -10.18
C PRO A 57 -2.05 -7.50 -10.26
N GLU A 58 -2.70 -6.44 -10.74
CA GLU A 58 -2.15 -5.08 -10.81
C GLU A 58 -1.82 -4.49 -9.42
N LEU A 59 -2.51 -4.95 -8.37
CA LEU A 59 -2.23 -4.53 -6.99
C LEU A 59 -0.95 -5.15 -6.41
N GLY A 60 -0.38 -6.16 -7.05
CA GLY A 60 0.87 -6.78 -6.59
C GLY A 60 2.03 -5.80 -6.55
N LEU A 61 2.19 -4.95 -7.56
CA LEU A 61 3.27 -3.97 -7.58
C LEU A 61 3.08 -2.84 -6.55
N PRO A 62 1.90 -2.22 -6.40
CA PRO A 62 1.61 -1.33 -5.27
C PRO A 62 1.86 -1.97 -3.90
N TRP A 63 1.45 -3.23 -3.71
CA TRP A 63 1.71 -3.94 -2.47
C TRP A 63 3.21 -4.09 -2.18
N LEU A 64 4.01 -4.53 -3.15
CA LEU A 64 5.46 -4.65 -3.02
C LEU A 64 6.10 -3.28 -2.76
N THR A 65 5.66 -2.24 -3.45
CA THR A 65 6.13 -0.86 -3.24
C THR A 65 5.77 -0.36 -1.83
N GLY A 66 4.56 -0.66 -1.36
CA GLY A 66 4.14 -0.35 0.00
C GLY A 66 5.02 -1.02 1.05
N MET A 67 5.37 -2.29 0.85
CA MET A 67 6.25 -3.03 1.74
C MET A 67 7.68 -2.47 1.79
N LEU A 68 8.22 -2.06 0.64
CA LEU A 68 9.62 -1.62 0.54
C LEU A 68 9.81 -0.12 0.80
N VAL A 69 8.91 0.70 0.31
CA VAL A 69 9.03 2.17 0.35
C VAL A 69 8.06 2.78 1.35
N GLY A 70 6.80 2.30 1.35
CA GLY A 70 5.75 2.77 2.24
C GLY A 70 4.43 3.09 1.55
N ILE A 71 3.40 3.34 2.36
CA ILE A 71 2.02 3.56 1.89
C ILE A 71 1.92 4.77 0.94
N TRP A 72 2.64 5.84 1.21
CA TRP A 72 2.62 7.07 0.41
C TRP A 72 3.14 6.88 -1.02
N ALA A 73 3.94 5.84 -1.25
CA ALA A 73 4.37 5.45 -2.59
C ALA A 73 3.38 4.46 -3.24
N ALA A 74 2.76 3.58 -2.46
CA ALA A 74 1.83 2.57 -2.96
C ALA A 74 0.51 3.17 -3.44
N VAL A 75 -0.09 4.08 -2.66
CA VAL A 75 -1.42 4.66 -2.93
C VAL A 75 -1.52 5.35 -4.30
N PRO A 76 -0.58 6.24 -4.69
CA PRO A 76 -0.62 6.84 -6.02
C PRO A 76 -0.55 5.81 -7.16
N MET A 77 0.21 4.71 -6.96
CA MET A 77 0.31 3.65 -7.96
C MET A 77 -1.03 2.95 -8.19
N VAL A 78 -1.82 2.72 -7.14
CA VAL A 78 -3.15 2.12 -7.27
C VAL A 78 -4.03 2.98 -8.18
N PHE A 79 -4.05 4.29 -7.98
CA PHE A 79 -4.84 5.22 -8.80
C PHE A 79 -4.38 5.34 -10.25
N VAL A 80 -3.08 5.11 -10.52
CA VAL A 80 -2.55 5.10 -11.90
C VAL A 80 -2.86 3.79 -12.61
N LEU A 81 -2.80 2.66 -11.91
CA LEU A 81 -2.92 1.34 -12.51
C LEU A 81 -4.36 0.88 -12.68
N LEU A 82 -5.25 1.31 -11.80
CA LEU A 82 -6.64 0.87 -11.78
C LEU A 82 -7.59 2.08 -11.87
N PRO A 83 -8.58 2.04 -12.77
CA PRO A 83 -9.57 3.09 -12.85
C PRO A 83 -10.41 3.12 -11.57
N LEU A 84 -10.85 4.31 -11.17
CA LEU A 84 -11.78 4.50 -10.06
C LEU A 84 -13.04 3.67 -10.31
N GLY A 85 -13.42 2.83 -9.36
CA GLY A 85 -14.56 1.91 -9.47
C GLY A 85 -14.21 0.51 -9.99
N ALA A 86 -12.97 0.24 -10.40
CA ALA A 86 -12.53 -1.13 -10.74
C ALA A 86 -12.36 -2.02 -9.50
N LEU A 87 -12.20 -1.40 -8.33
CA LEU A 87 -12.07 -2.09 -7.05
C LEU A 87 -13.37 -1.98 -6.25
N SER A 88 -13.77 -3.08 -5.64
CA SER A 88 -14.82 -3.06 -4.64
C SER A 88 -14.30 -2.49 -3.31
N THR A 89 -15.22 -2.10 -2.43
CA THR A 89 -14.86 -1.69 -1.06
C THR A 89 -14.18 -2.84 -0.31
N ALA A 90 -14.57 -4.09 -0.59
CA ALA A 90 -13.93 -5.28 -0.04
C ALA A 90 -12.46 -5.41 -0.50
N ASP A 91 -12.17 -5.20 -1.79
CA ASP A 91 -10.80 -5.28 -2.33
C ASP A 91 -9.89 -4.25 -1.66
N ILE A 92 -10.37 -3.01 -1.52
CA ILE A 92 -9.60 -1.95 -0.86
C ILE A 92 -9.37 -2.28 0.62
N THR A 93 -10.36 -2.85 1.29
CA THR A 93 -10.24 -3.24 2.69
C THR A 93 -9.19 -4.33 2.87
N VAL A 94 -9.22 -5.36 2.01
CA VAL A 94 -8.23 -6.46 2.03
C VAL A 94 -6.84 -5.94 1.67
N PHE A 95 -6.72 -5.10 0.64
CA PHE A 95 -5.45 -4.50 0.25
C PHE A 95 -4.87 -3.59 1.35
N SER A 96 -5.71 -2.79 1.99
CA SER A 96 -5.31 -1.95 3.13
C SER A 96 -4.84 -2.78 4.31
N ALA A 97 -5.48 -3.92 4.58
CA ALA A 97 -5.05 -4.85 5.61
C ALA A 97 -3.66 -5.43 5.32
N LEU A 98 -3.36 -5.81 4.08
CA LEU A 98 -2.01 -6.25 3.68
C LEU A 98 -0.95 -5.19 3.97
N LEU A 99 -1.23 -3.93 3.64
CA LEU A 99 -0.31 -2.82 3.87
C LEU A 99 -0.20 -2.46 5.35
N LEU A 100 -1.28 -2.58 6.13
CA LEU A 100 -1.29 -2.21 7.55
C LEU A 100 -0.22 -2.96 8.35
N PHE A 101 -0.05 -4.25 8.09
CA PHE A 101 0.90 -5.10 8.81
C PHE A 101 2.33 -4.99 8.30
N ALA A 102 2.51 -4.76 7.01
CA ALA A 102 3.80 -4.90 6.34
C ALA A 102 4.09 -3.75 5.36
N HIS A 103 4.11 -2.50 5.83
CA HIS A 103 4.56 -1.36 5.05
C HIS A 103 5.93 -0.86 5.52
N ALA A 104 6.66 -0.17 4.64
CA ALA A 104 7.96 0.46 4.93
C ALA A 104 8.93 -0.45 5.72
N LEU A 105 8.96 -1.74 5.43
CA LEU A 105 9.72 -2.75 6.16
C LEU A 105 11.19 -2.37 6.41
N PRO A 106 11.97 -1.87 5.42
CA PRO A 106 13.39 -1.57 5.64
C PRO A 106 13.62 -0.51 6.72
N ILE A 107 12.74 0.49 6.81
CA ILE A 107 12.88 1.58 7.78
C ILE A 107 12.37 1.14 9.15
N GLU A 108 11.18 0.58 9.19
CA GLU A 108 10.54 0.18 10.45
C GLU A 108 11.28 -0.97 11.12
N GLN A 109 11.81 -1.93 10.36
CA GLN A 109 12.61 -3.02 10.91
C GLN A 109 13.89 -2.52 11.57
N LYS A 110 14.54 -1.49 11.05
CA LYS A 110 15.71 -0.87 11.71
C LYS A 110 15.33 -0.26 13.07
N ILE A 111 14.14 0.29 13.18
CA ILE A 111 13.63 0.85 14.45
C ILE A 111 13.33 -0.28 15.44
N ILE A 112 12.63 -1.32 14.99
CA ILE A 112 12.26 -2.48 15.82
C ILE A 112 13.49 -3.22 16.34
N GLN A 113 14.52 -3.39 15.51
CA GLN A 113 15.79 -4.02 15.94
C GLN A 113 16.46 -3.32 17.12
N ARG A 114 16.30 -1.99 17.27
CA ARG A 114 16.82 -1.27 18.44
C ARG A 114 16.16 -1.68 19.76
N ALA A 115 14.97 -2.26 19.68
CA ALA A 115 14.25 -2.81 20.83
C ALA A 115 14.61 -4.28 21.14
N GLY A 116 15.49 -4.90 20.33
CA GLY A 116 16.05 -6.23 20.58
C GLY A 116 15.53 -7.39 19.72
N PRO A 117 14.30 -7.35 19.15
CA PRO A 117 13.82 -8.48 18.37
C PRO A 117 14.63 -8.73 17.08
N GLY A 118 14.75 -10.01 16.70
CA GLY A 118 15.47 -10.39 15.47
C GLY A 118 14.73 -9.95 14.21
N LEU A 119 15.47 -9.44 13.22
CA LEU A 119 14.95 -8.94 11.93
C LEU A 119 14.06 -9.97 11.23
N ILE A 120 14.54 -11.20 11.10
CA ILE A 120 13.86 -12.26 10.36
C ILE A 120 12.52 -12.59 11.01
N VAL A 121 12.51 -12.76 12.33
CA VAL A 121 11.31 -13.12 13.08
C VAL A 121 10.25 -12.02 12.96
N THR A 122 10.63 -10.76 13.14
CA THR A 122 9.69 -9.64 13.06
C THR A 122 9.17 -9.43 11.63
N THR A 123 10.02 -9.62 10.61
CA THR A 123 9.58 -9.55 9.21
C THR A 123 8.61 -10.67 8.87
N LEU A 124 8.92 -11.91 9.26
CA LEU A 124 8.04 -13.06 9.02
C LEU A 124 6.70 -12.91 9.74
N LEU A 125 6.70 -12.42 10.99
CA LEU A 125 5.47 -12.18 11.73
C LEU A 125 4.62 -11.07 11.11
N ARG A 126 5.24 -10.00 10.62
CA ARG A 126 4.51 -8.88 9.99
C ARG A 126 3.95 -9.28 8.62
N VAL A 127 4.78 -9.84 7.76
CA VAL A 127 4.35 -10.24 6.41
C VAL A 127 3.40 -11.44 6.51
N GLY A 128 3.78 -12.49 7.22
CA GLY A 128 2.96 -13.69 7.36
C GLY A 128 1.65 -13.42 8.13
N GLY A 129 1.71 -12.65 9.20
CA GLY A 129 0.53 -12.24 9.95
C GLY A 129 -0.42 -11.36 9.14
N GLY A 130 0.13 -10.42 8.37
CA GLY A 130 -0.64 -9.59 7.44
C GLY A 130 -1.30 -10.40 6.33
N MET A 131 -0.57 -11.32 5.73
CA MET A 131 -1.10 -12.22 4.71
C MET A 131 -2.20 -13.14 5.28
N LEU A 132 -1.97 -13.74 6.45
CA LEU A 132 -2.98 -14.58 7.10
C LEU A 132 -4.25 -13.77 7.44
N TYR A 133 -4.08 -12.58 8.01
CA TYR A 133 -5.22 -11.70 8.33
C TYR A 133 -6.00 -11.30 7.07
N ALA A 134 -5.30 -10.86 6.01
CA ALA A 134 -5.93 -10.47 4.76
C ALA A 134 -6.64 -11.65 4.07
N PHE A 135 -6.05 -12.85 4.13
CA PHE A 135 -6.66 -14.08 3.63
C PHE A 135 -7.98 -14.41 4.36
N LEU A 136 -7.96 -14.40 5.69
CA LEU A 136 -9.16 -14.63 6.49
C LEU A 136 -10.22 -13.54 6.23
N LEU A 137 -9.79 -12.29 6.19
CA LEU A 137 -10.67 -11.15 5.92
C LEU A 137 -11.35 -11.28 4.55
N HIS A 138 -10.61 -11.63 3.50
CA HIS A 138 -11.15 -11.88 2.16
C HIS A 138 -12.27 -12.94 2.20
N HIS A 139 -12.01 -14.08 2.84
CA HIS A 139 -13.01 -15.17 2.92
C HIS A 139 -14.25 -14.78 3.73
N VAL A 140 -14.07 -14.03 4.82
CA VAL A 140 -15.20 -13.52 5.60
C VAL A 140 -16.04 -12.54 4.78
N LEU A 141 -15.40 -11.60 4.08
CA LEU A 141 -16.10 -10.62 3.25
C LEU A 141 -16.84 -11.29 2.08
N GLN A 142 -16.24 -12.31 1.46
CA GLN A 142 -16.91 -13.11 0.42
C GLN A 142 -18.11 -13.88 0.98
N ALA A 143 -17.96 -14.56 2.13
CA ALA A 143 -19.02 -15.38 2.72
C ALA A 143 -20.21 -14.54 3.18
N THR A 144 -19.97 -13.32 3.65
CA THR A 144 -21.02 -12.40 4.14
C THR A 144 -21.63 -11.55 3.04
N GLY A 145 -20.95 -11.40 1.88
CA GLY A 145 -21.32 -10.43 0.85
C GLY A 145 -21.18 -8.97 1.30
N TRP A 146 -20.57 -8.74 2.45
CA TRP A 146 -20.40 -7.41 3.00
C TRP A 146 -19.33 -6.64 2.20
N LEU A 147 -19.57 -5.36 1.95
CA LEU A 147 -18.68 -4.49 1.16
C LEU A 147 -18.47 -4.92 -0.31
N ALA A 148 -19.34 -5.78 -0.86
CA ALA A 148 -19.24 -6.25 -2.26
C ALA A 148 -19.55 -5.16 -3.31
N GLY A 149 -20.09 -4.02 -2.88
CA GLY A 149 -20.41 -2.91 -3.78
C GLY A 149 -19.18 -2.19 -4.33
N PRO A 150 -19.29 -1.55 -5.50
CA PRO A 150 -18.21 -0.70 -6.03
C PRO A 150 -17.94 0.45 -5.07
N MET A 151 -16.68 0.90 -5.05
CA MET A 151 -16.31 2.08 -4.28
C MET A 151 -17.07 3.29 -4.82
N GLN A 152 -17.89 3.89 -3.98
CA GLN A 152 -18.55 5.15 -4.31
C GLN A 152 -17.58 6.31 -4.08
N PRO A 153 -17.54 7.29 -4.99
CA PRO A 153 -16.69 8.48 -4.85
C PRO A 153 -17.09 9.36 -3.68
#